data_dea3d623d48a83d89249084bf1d2c234
#
_entry.id   dea3d623d48a83d89249084bf1d2c234
#
_cell.length_a   1.000
_cell.length_b   1.000
_cell.length_c   1.000
_cell.angle_alpha   90.00
_cell.angle_beta   90.00
_cell.angle_gamma   90.00
#
_symmetry.space_group_name_H-M   'P 1'
#
loop_
_entity.id
_entity.type
_entity.pdbx_description
1 polymer ?
#
loop_
_entity_poly.entity_id
_entity_poly.type
_entity_poly.pdbx_seq_one_letter_code
_entity_poly.pdbx_strand_id
1 'polypeptide(L)'
;FNIEQTHALCYIGQDSKTSGYIAAKILMRSYEKGQELVLFLSNQKNNPAEIQMQRRLEGFMQYLSEEHKDLTIHDIVLHKEDTDGNRRILDAFFKEHPQAVLGAVFNSRVYQVASYLHEKGWKLAGLVGYDLLHKNTEFLKTGEVTFLIGQRPSLQGYCGVKTLCNHVVFKRPVTAVKYMPI
;
A
#
# COMPACT_ATOMS: atom_id res chain seq x y z
N PHE A 1 -13.09 -3.18 -4.49
CA PHE A 1 -12.33 -2.81 -5.70
C PHE A 1 -13.26 -2.15 -6.71
N ASN A 2 -12.82 -1.08 -7.37
CA ASN A 2 -13.54 -0.51 -8.49
C ASN A 2 -13.19 -1.32 -9.75
N ILE A 3 -14.08 -2.20 -10.17
CA ILE A 3 -13.91 -2.99 -11.39
C ILE A 3 -14.80 -2.36 -12.46
N GLU A 4 -14.21 -1.66 -13.41
CA GLU A 4 -14.93 -0.89 -14.45
C GLU A 4 -15.88 -1.75 -15.33
N GLN A 5 -15.58 -3.05 -15.43
CA GLN A 5 -16.38 -4.01 -16.21
C GLN A 5 -17.60 -4.55 -15.47
N THR A 6 -17.78 -4.20 -14.19
CA THR A 6 -18.96 -4.59 -13.42
C THR A 6 -20.01 -3.49 -13.51
N HIS A 7 -21.27 -3.87 -13.72
CA HIS A 7 -22.41 -2.94 -13.62
C HIS A 7 -22.74 -2.63 -12.14
N ALA A 8 -21.72 -2.26 -11.35
CA ALA A 8 -21.89 -1.93 -9.94
C ALA A 8 -22.72 -0.65 -9.81
N LEU A 9 -23.65 -0.64 -8.86
CA LEU A 9 -24.49 0.53 -8.59
C LEU A 9 -23.65 1.74 -8.15
N CYS A 10 -22.60 1.50 -7.34
CA CYS A 10 -21.73 2.54 -6.81
C CYS A 10 -20.42 1.91 -6.32
N TYR A 11 -19.32 2.61 -6.53
CA TYR A 11 -18.05 2.36 -5.82
C TYR A 11 -17.99 3.24 -4.57
N ILE A 12 -17.69 2.65 -3.43
CA ILE A 12 -17.43 3.36 -2.17
C ILE A 12 -16.09 2.89 -1.61
N GLY A 13 -15.10 3.78 -1.59
CA GLY A 13 -13.75 3.45 -1.15
C GLY A 13 -12.80 4.62 -1.30
N GLN A 14 -11.52 4.40 -1.00
CA GLN A 14 -10.51 5.42 -1.20
C GLN A 14 -10.10 5.51 -2.68
N ASP A 15 -9.69 6.69 -3.11
CA ASP A 15 -8.98 6.86 -4.36
C ASP A 15 -7.58 6.25 -4.22
N SER A 16 -7.35 5.15 -4.93
CA SER A 16 -6.10 4.40 -4.84
C SER A 16 -4.91 5.20 -5.34
N LYS A 17 -5.08 5.98 -6.40
CA LYS A 17 -4.00 6.82 -6.95
C LYS A 17 -3.61 7.92 -5.97
N THR A 18 -4.59 8.64 -5.43
CA THR A 18 -4.37 9.67 -4.40
C THR A 18 -3.73 9.05 -3.14
N SER A 19 -4.15 7.84 -2.74
CA SER A 19 -3.55 7.19 -1.57
C SER A 19 -2.08 6.81 -1.79
N GLY A 20 -1.72 6.42 -3.02
CA GLY A 20 -0.32 6.18 -3.40
C GLY A 20 0.53 7.45 -3.35
N TYR A 21 0.02 8.54 -3.89
CA TYR A 21 0.66 9.86 -3.85
C TYR A 21 0.92 10.32 -2.39
N ILE A 22 -0.07 10.16 -1.51
CA ILE A 22 0.06 10.48 -0.09
C ILE A 22 1.08 9.55 0.60
N ALA A 23 1.11 8.26 0.25
CA ALA A 23 2.08 7.31 0.79
C ALA A 23 3.51 7.74 0.48
N ALA A 24 3.80 8.13 -0.77
CA ALA A 24 5.10 8.66 -1.16
C ALA A 24 5.45 9.94 -0.38
N LYS A 25 4.53 10.90 -0.35
CA LYS A 25 4.72 12.18 0.35
C LYS A 25 5.03 12.00 1.84
N ILE A 26 4.40 11.02 2.50
CA ILE A 26 4.66 10.73 3.91
C ILE A 26 6.01 10.02 4.06
N LEU A 27 6.29 9.01 3.23
CA LEU A 27 7.54 8.25 3.29
C LEU A 27 8.76 9.14 3.06
N MET A 28 8.68 10.05 2.10
CA MET A 28 9.79 10.94 1.75
C MET A 28 10.12 11.98 2.84
N ARG A 29 9.32 12.10 3.91
CA ARG A 29 9.72 12.86 5.11
C ARG A 29 10.88 12.20 5.87
N SER A 30 11.08 10.90 5.68
CA SER A 30 12.21 10.15 6.26
C SER A 30 13.39 10.04 5.30
N TYR A 31 13.33 10.67 4.12
CA TYR A 31 14.39 10.60 3.13
C TYR A 31 15.55 11.54 3.48
N GLU A 32 16.76 11.01 3.39
CA GLU A 32 18.00 11.75 3.44
C GLU A 32 18.79 11.53 2.14
N LYS A 33 19.58 12.52 1.73
CA LYS A 33 20.33 12.46 0.47
C LYS A 33 21.29 11.26 0.45
N GLY A 34 21.22 10.50 -0.61
CA GLY A 34 22.04 9.28 -0.81
C GLY A 34 21.39 8.00 -0.33
N GLN A 35 20.21 8.08 0.29
CA GLN A 35 19.39 6.88 0.57
C GLN A 35 18.65 6.41 -0.67
N GLU A 36 18.35 5.11 -0.69
CA GLU A 36 17.64 4.45 -1.78
C GLU A 36 16.30 3.91 -1.31
N LEU A 37 15.36 3.79 -2.24
CA LEU A 37 14.01 3.31 -2.01
C LEU A 37 13.83 1.90 -2.59
N VAL A 38 13.18 1.01 -1.85
CA VAL A 38 12.74 -0.28 -2.34
C VAL A 38 11.21 -0.38 -2.39
N LEU A 39 10.68 -0.76 -3.55
CA LEU A 39 9.28 -1.06 -3.77
C LEU A 39 9.07 -2.57 -3.67
N PHE A 40 8.33 -3.01 -2.66
CA PHE A 40 7.99 -4.41 -2.46
C PHE A 40 6.70 -4.72 -3.22
N LEU A 41 6.84 -5.33 -4.37
CA LEU A 41 5.76 -5.69 -5.28
C LEU A 41 5.28 -7.13 -5.00
N SER A 42 4.08 -7.46 -5.43
CA SER A 42 3.59 -8.84 -5.39
C SER A 42 3.10 -9.25 -6.77
N ASN A 43 3.53 -10.42 -7.22
CA ASN A 43 3.06 -10.96 -8.49
C ASN A 43 1.73 -11.71 -8.27
N GLN A 44 0.61 -11.08 -8.60
CA GLN A 44 -0.72 -11.69 -8.55
C GLN A 44 -1.45 -11.43 -9.88
N LYS A 45 -0.96 -12.05 -10.96
CA LYS A 45 -1.60 -11.94 -12.28
C LYS A 45 -3.09 -12.27 -12.20
N ASN A 46 -3.92 -11.40 -12.80
CA ASN A 46 -5.39 -11.54 -12.92
C ASN A 46 -6.19 -11.39 -11.61
N ASN A 47 -5.67 -10.72 -10.58
CA ASN A 47 -6.42 -10.43 -9.36
C ASN A 47 -6.94 -8.98 -9.39
N PRO A 48 -8.24 -8.70 -9.12
CA PRO A 48 -8.74 -7.33 -8.98
C PRO A 48 -7.97 -6.46 -7.97
N ALA A 49 -7.35 -7.08 -6.95
CA ALA A 49 -6.45 -6.41 -6.03
C ALA A 49 -5.21 -5.82 -6.71
N GLU A 50 -4.79 -6.39 -7.83
CA GLU A 50 -3.64 -5.91 -8.61
C GLU A 50 -3.91 -4.53 -9.20
N ILE A 51 -5.10 -4.28 -9.72
CA ILE A 51 -5.52 -2.97 -10.24
C ILE A 51 -5.39 -1.89 -9.16
N GLN A 52 -5.81 -2.20 -7.93
CA GLN A 52 -5.69 -1.26 -6.82
C GLN A 52 -4.23 -0.98 -6.46
N MET A 53 -3.40 -2.04 -6.41
CA MET A 53 -1.96 -1.89 -6.15
C MET A 53 -1.27 -1.08 -7.24
N GLN A 54 -1.59 -1.35 -8.50
CA GLN A 54 -1.05 -0.62 -9.65
C GLN A 54 -1.41 0.86 -9.59
N ARG A 55 -2.67 1.21 -9.30
CA ARG A 55 -3.09 2.61 -9.14
C ARG A 55 -2.38 3.30 -7.96
N ARG A 56 -2.14 2.57 -6.85
CA ARG A 56 -1.32 3.10 -5.74
C ARG A 56 0.11 3.35 -6.18
N LEU A 57 0.72 2.41 -6.88
CA LEU A 57 2.06 2.56 -7.45
C LEU A 57 2.13 3.75 -8.41
N GLU A 58 1.16 3.90 -9.31
CA GLU A 58 1.08 5.05 -10.22
C GLU A 58 1.09 6.40 -9.46
N GLY A 59 0.26 6.53 -8.42
CA GLY A 59 0.21 7.74 -7.61
C GLY A 59 1.52 7.97 -6.83
N PHE A 60 2.11 6.91 -6.31
CA PHE A 60 3.38 6.95 -5.61
C PHE A 60 4.52 7.44 -6.52
N MET A 61 4.63 6.83 -7.71
CA MET A 61 5.63 7.20 -8.71
C MET A 61 5.41 8.61 -9.27
N GLN A 62 4.15 9.05 -9.36
CA GLN A 62 3.84 10.42 -9.76
C GLN A 62 4.48 11.42 -8.79
N TYR A 63 4.28 11.26 -7.47
CA TYR A 63 4.91 12.13 -6.47
C TYR A 63 6.44 12.13 -6.58
N LEU A 64 7.06 10.96 -6.72
CA LEU A 64 8.52 10.85 -6.85
C LEU A 64 9.04 11.55 -8.11
N SER A 65 8.34 11.43 -9.22
CA SER A 65 8.73 12.09 -10.48
C SER A 65 8.62 13.62 -10.41
N GLU A 66 7.72 14.14 -9.59
CA GLU A 66 7.55 15.58 -9.37
C GLU A 66 8.63 16.16 -8.45
N GLU A 67 8.95 15.48 -7.34
CA GLU A 67 9.71 16.04 -6.22
C GLU A 67 11.10 15.38 -6.00
N HIS A 68 11.33 14.15 -6.48
CA HIS A 68 12.52 13.34 -6.16
C HIS A 68 13.07 12.59 -7.39
N LYS A 69 13.37 13.31 -8.47
CA LYS A 69 13.79 12.74 -9.77
C LYS A 69 15.09 11.94 -9.71
N ASP A 70 16.00 12.28 -8.80
CA ASP A 70 17.32 11.65 -8.68
C ASP A 70 17.34 10.49 -7.66
N LEU A 71 16.16 10.08 -7.14
CA LEU A 71 16.08 8.99 -6.18
C LEU A 71 16.31 7.64 -6.88
N THR A 72 17.26 6.86 -6.36
CA THR A 72 17.46 5.47 -6.80
C THR A 72 16.35 4.59 -6.25
N ILE A 73 15.68 3.86 -7.13
CA ILE A 73 14.52 3.02 -6.80
C ILE A 73 14.81 1.59 -7.24
N HIS A 74 14.54 0.63 -6.36
CA HIS A 74 14.66 -0.80 -6.61
C HIS A 74 13.30 -1.48 -6.49
N ASP A 75 13.05 -2.46 -7.34
CA ASP A 75 11.85 -3.28 -7.31
C ASP A 75 12.18 -4.68 -6.83
N ILE A 76 11.47 -5.15 -5.80
CA ILE A 76 11.53 -6.52 -5.32
C ILE A 76 10.14 -7.16 -5.42
N VAL A 77 10.07 -8.32 -6.05
CA VAL A 77 8.83 -9.10 -6.12
C VAL A 77 8.81 -10.13 -4.99
N LEU A 78 7.84 -10.00 -4.09
CA LEU A 78 7.60 -10.94 -2.99
C LEU A 78 6.45 -11.89 -3.32
N HIS A 79 6.62 -13.15 -2.98
CA HIS A 79 5.63 -14.20 -3.20
C HIS A 79 4.73 -14.37 -1.97
N LYS A 80 3.43 -14.59 -2.22
CA LYS A 80 2.42 -14.62 -1.15
C LYS A 80 2.67 -15.69 -0.08
N GLU A 81 3.12 -16.87 -0.51
CA GLU A 81 3.17 -18.09 0.32
C GLU A 81 4.58 -18.67 0.46
N ASP A 82 5.58 -18.05 -0.16
CA ASP A 82 6.97 -18.49 -0.10
C ASP A 82 7.79 -17.62 0.86
N THR A 83 7.65 -17.89 2.14
CA THR A 83 8.35 -17.14 3.19
C THR A 83 9.87 -17.31 3.09
N ASP A 84 10.34 -18.53 2.82
CA ASP A 84 11.78 -18.83 2.76
C ASP A 84 12.42 -18.28 1.48
N GLY A 85 11.70 -18.32 0.35
CA GLY A 85 12.13 -17.67 -0.89
C GLY A 85 12.21 -16.15 -0.72
N ASN A 86 11.21 -15.55 -0.10
CA ASN A 86 11.21 -14.11 0.20
C ASN A 86 12.39 -13.72 1.11
N ARG A 87 12.72 -14.52 2.13
CA ARG A 87 13.89 -14.27 2.99
C ARG A 87 15.19 -14.27 2.20
N ARG A 88 15.38 -15.26 1.32
CA ARG A 88 16.58 -15.32 0.46
C ARG A 88 16.70 -14.12 -0.47
N ILE A 89 15.58 -13.69 -1.06
CA ILE A 89 15.53 -12.50 -1.92
C ILE A 89 15.92 -11.25 -1.10
N LEU A 90 15.36 -11.08 0.08
CA LEU A 90 15.64 -9.93 0.94
C LEU A 90 17.07 -9.94 1.48
N ASP A 91 17.61 -11.10 1.88
CA ASP A 91 19.00 -11.25 2.31
C ASP A 91 19.99 -10.87 1.21
N ALA A 92 19.77 -11.33 -0.03
CA ALA A 92 20.60 -10.98 -1.16
C ALA A 92 20.51 -9.48 -1.47
N PHE A 93 19.31 -8.95 -1.53
CA PHE A 93 19.07 -7.54 -1.85
C PHE A 93 19.73 -6.58 -0.85
N PHE A 94 19.46 -6.72 0.45
CA PHE A 94 20.00 -5.80 1.44
C PHE A 94 21.51 -5.93 1.66
N LYS A 95 22.09 -7.07 1.27
CA LYS A 95 23.55 -7.22 1.22
C LYS A 95 24.19 -6.38 0.11
N GLU A 96 23.54 -6.29 -1.05
CA GLU A 96 24.02 -5.54 -2.21
C GLU A 96 23.66 -4.05 -2.15
N HIS A 97 22.54 -3.72 -1.48
CA HIS A 97 21.98 -2.38 -1.41
C HIS A 97 21.80 -1.89 0.04
N PRO A 98 22.89 -1.68 0.79
CA PRO A 98 22.81 -1.24 2.20
C PRO A 98 22.22 0.17 2.37
N GLN A 99 22.17 0.98 1.30
CA GLN A 99 21.56 2.32 1.29
C GLN A 99 20.04 2.28 1.02
N ALA A 100 19.46 1.13 0.70
CA ALA A 100 18.03 0.96 0.49
C ALA A 100 17.30 0.90 1.84
N VAL A 101 17.17 2.06 2.48
CA VAL A 101 16.61 2.22 3.83
C VAL A 101 15.19 2.78 3.86
N LEU A 102 14.59 3.00 2.69
CA LEU A 102 13.19 3.38 2.53
C LEU A 102 12.43 2.26 1.83
N GLY A 103 11.22 1.95 2.29
CA GLY A 103 10.42 0.87 1.73
C GLY A 103 8.95 1.20 1.56
N ALA A 104 8.32 0.71 0.49
CA ALA A 104 6.89 0.84 0.26
C ALA A 104 6.25 -0.50 -0.15
N VAL A 105 5.14 -0.85 0.49
CA VAL A 105 4.33 -2.03 0.21
C VAL A 105 2.91 -1.57 -0.12
N PHE A 106 2.41 -1.89 -1.33
CA PHE A 106 1.13 -1.36 -1.84
C PHE A 106 -0.09 -2.21 -1.52
N ASN A 107 0.08 -3.27 -0.74
CA ASN A 107 -0.99 -4.15 -0.28
C ASN A 107 -0.98 -4.28 1.26
N SER A 108 -1.88 -5.10 1.79
CA SER A 108 -2.03 -5.33 3.24
C SER A 108 -0.94 -6.21 3.89
N ARG A 109 0.13 -6.57 3.15
CA ARG A 109 1.13 -7.54 3.60
C ARG A 109 2.46 -6.92 4.02
N VAL A 110 2.47 -5.68 4.42
CA VAL A 110 3.69 -5.04 4.93
C VAL A 110 4.31 -5.81 6.09
N TYR A 111 3.51 -6.59 6.84
CA TYR A 111 3.98 -7.48 7.89
C TYR A 111 5.01 -8.52 7.41
N GLN A 112 5.02 -8.92 6.13
CA GLN A 112 6.00 -9.87 5.61
C GLN A 112 7.41 -9.26 5.62
N VAL A 113 7.54 -8.02 5.16
CA VAL A 113 8.80 -7.27 5.20
C VAL A 113 9.15 -6.93 6.65
N ALA A 114 8.19 -6.45 7.42
CA ALA A 114 8.40 -6.08 8.82
C ALA A 114 8.85 -7.26 9.69
N SER A 115 8.29 -8.45 9.48
CA SER A 115 8.71 -9.68 10.18
C SER A 115 10.17 -10.02 9.88
N TYR A 116 10.57 -9.94 8.61
CA TYR A 116 11.95 -10.15 8.19
C TYR A 116 12.90 -9.15 8.88
N LEU A 117 12.56 -7.86 8.85
CA LEU A 117 13.36 -6.81 9.49
C LEU A 117 13.48 -7.03 11.00
N HIS A 118 12.37 -7.39 11.66
CA HIS A 118 12.34 -7.70 13.08
C HIS A 118 13.27 -8.88 13.44
N GLU A 119 13.21 -9.96 12.68
CA GLU A 119 14.08 -11.15 12.87
C GLU A 119 15.56 -10.83 12.69
N LYS A 120 15.91 -9.88 11.81
CA LYS A 120 17.29 -9.41 11.63
C LYS A 120 17.73 -8.36 12.65
N GLY A 121 16.81 -7.85 13.46
CA GLY A 121 17.07 -6.69 14.33
C GLY A 121 17.32 -5.40 13.56
N TRP A 122 16.79 -5.28 12.33
CA TRP A 122 16.97 -4.13 11.45
C TRP A 122 15.72 -3.26 11.40
N LYS A 123 15.93 -1.96 11.15
CA LYS A 123 14.86 -1.01 10.88
C LYS A 123 15.22 -0.17 9.68
N LEU A 124 14.25 0.02 8.79
CA LEU A 124 14.36 1.00 7.74
C LEU A 124 14.14 2.41 8.31
N ALA A 125 14.69 3.44 7.67
CA ALA A 125 14.41 4.83 8.00
C ALA A 125 12.92 5.16 7.77
N GLY A 126 12.29 4.48 6.81
CA GLY A 126 10.86 4.54 6.58
C GLY A 126 10.32 3.29 5.89
N LEU A 127 9.23 2.74 6.40
CA LEU A 127 8.47 1.67 5.75
C LEU A 127 6.97 2.01 5.79
N VAL A 128 6.37 2.20 4.62
CA VAL A 128 4.94 2.46 4.49
C VAL A 128 4.20 1.23 3.98
N GLY A 129 3.02 0.98 4.54
CA GLY A 129 2.12 -0.10 4.12
C GLY A 129 0.66 0.30 4.18
N TYR A 130 -0.22 -0.66 3.90
CA TYR A 130 -1.66 -0.47 3.87
C TYR A 130 -2.35 -1.42 4.83
N ASP A 131 -3.53 -1.00 5.27
CA ASP A 131 -4.46 -1.72 6.13
C ASP A 131 -3.99 -1.92 7.58
N LEU A 132 -4.94 -1.67 8.49
CA LEU A 132 -4.74 -1.79 9.93
C LEU A 132 -4.99 -3.24 10.40
N LEU A 133 -4.40 -4.22 9.70
CA LEU A 133 -4.42 -5.61 10.17
C LEU A 133 -3.66 -5.71 11.50
N HIS A 134 -4.07 -6.64 12.36
CA HIS A 134 -3.43 -6.85 13.67
C HIS A 134 -1.90 -6.99 13.54
N LYS A 135 -1.44 -7.84 12.61
CA LYS A 135 0.00 -8.01 12.35
C LYS A 135 0.70 -6.72 11.92
N ASN A 136 0.06 -5.90 11.08
CA ASN A 136 0.65 -4.64 10.63
C ASN A 136 0.74 -3.63 11.77
N THR A 137 -0.31 -3.56 12.62
CA THR A 137 -0.35 -2.64 13.76
C THR A 137 0.64 -3.03 14.86
N GLU A 138 0.94 -4.32 15.04
CA GLU A 138 2.02 -4.75 15.94
C GLU A 138 3.38 -4.20 15.47
N PHE A 139 3.73 -4.36 14.19
CA PHE A 139 4.98 -3.83 13.65
C PHE A 139 5.01 -2.29 13.57
N LEU A 140 3.86 -1.62 13.52
CA LEU A 140 3.78 -0.18 13.69
C LEU A 140 4.16 0.23 15.14
N LYS A 141 3.71 -0.53 16.15
CA LYS A 141 4.03 -0.27 17.56
C LYS A 141 5.51 -0.54 17.90
N THR A 142 6.09 -1.57 17.30
CA THR A 142 7.51 -1.93 17.50
C THR A 142 8.46 -1.12 16.62
N GLY A 143 7.92 -0.40 15.63
CA GLY A 143 8.64 0.58 14.81
C GLY A 143 9.34 0.04 13.57
N GLU A 144 9.09 -1.21 13.16
CA GLU A 144 9.53 -1.73 11.86
C GLU A 144 8.71 -1.13 10.71
N VAL A 145 7.42 -0.87 10.95
CA VAL A 145 6.55 -0.12 10.05
C VAL A 145 6.43 1.31 10.57
N THR A 146 6.70 2.29 9.71
CA THR A 146 6.66 3.72 10.08
C THR A 146 5.25 4.30 9.90
N PHE A 147 4.56 3.90 8.83
CA PHE A 147 3.22 4.41 8.51
C PHE A 147 2.32 3.32 7.94
N LEU A 148 1.03 3.38 8.30
CA LEU A 148 -0.03 2.57 7.71
C LEU A 148 -1.15 3.45 7.19
N ILE A 149 -1.57 3.21 5.95
CA ILE A 149 -2.75 3.84 5.37
C ILE A 149 -3.96 2.93 5.60
N GLY A 150 -4.84 3.35 6.50
CA GLY A 150 -6.06 2.61 6.84
C GLY A 150 -7.20 2.92 5.89
N GLN A 151 -7.99 1.92 5.50
CA GLN A 151 -9.09 2.05 4.53
C GLN A 151 -10.49 2.23 5.17
N ARG A 152 -10.62 2.24 6.50
CA ARG A 152 -11.89 2.39 7.23
C ARG A 152 -12.99 1.42 6.77
N PRO A 153 -12.79 0.10 6.80
CA PRO A 153 -13.72 -0.88 6.22
C PRO A 153 -15.12 -0.84 6.83
N SER A 154 -15.25 -0.59 8.13
CA SER A 154 -16.55 -0.45 8.80
C SER A 154 -17.35 0.73 8.24
N LEU A 155 -16.70 1.87 7.97
CA LEU A 155 -17.37 3.04 7.39
C LEU A 155 -17.74 2.80 5.93
N GLN A 156 -16.90 2.10 5.17
CA GLN A 156 -17.21 1.69 3.80
C GLN A 156 -18.45 0.79 3.77
N GLY A 157 -18.49 -0.24 4.65
CA GLY A 157 -19.63 -1.14 4.78
C GLY A 157 -20.92 -0.39 5.15
N TYR A 158 -20.87 0.49 6.15
CA TYR A 158 -22.02 1.31 6.54
C TYR A 158 -22.50 2.18 5.36
N CYS A 159 -21.60 2.89 4.68
CA CYS A 159 -21.96 3.71 3.52
C CYS A 159 -22.54 2.88 2.38
N GLY A 160 -22.01 1.66 2.16
CA GLY A 160 -22.52 0.73 1.13
C GLY A 160 -23.97 0.34 1.40
N VAL A 161 -24.25 -0.17 2.60
CA VAL A 161 -25.62 -0.56 3.01
C VAL A 161 -26.57 0.64 2.96
N LYS A 162 -26.15 1.81 3.49
CA LYS A 162 -26.97 3.02 3.45
C LYS A 162 -27.28 3.49 2.03
N THR A 163 -26.31 3.44 1.13
CA THR A 163 -26.50 3.81 -0.29
C THR A 163 -27.48 2.86 -0.97
N LEU A 164 -27.31 1.55 -0.75
CA LEU A 164 -28.20 0.54 -1.31
C LEU A 164 -29.64 0.70 -0.78
N CYS A 165 -29.82 0.89 0.52
CA CYS A 165 -31.13 1.13 1.13
C CYS A 165 -31.78 2.38 0.56
N ASN A 166 -31.07 3.50 0.43
CA ASN A 166 -31.58 4.73 -0.17
C ASN A 166 -32.04 4.52 -1.61
N HIS A 167 -31.31 3.73 -2.38
CA HIS A 167 -31.67 3.44 -3.76
C HIS A 167 -32.88 2.48 -3.87
N VAL A 168 -32.83 1.36 -3.16
CA VAL A 168 -33.86 0.30 -3.33
C VAL A 168 -35.17 0.70 -2.68
N VAL A 169 -35.15 1.25 -1.44
CA VAL A 169 -36.33 1.58 -0.67
C VAL A 169 -36.88 2.95 -1.03
N PHE A 170 -36.01 3.97 -1.03
CA PHE A 170 -36.42 5.36 -1.21
C PHE A 170 -36.30 5.85 -2.64
N LYS A 171 -35.90 4.99 -3.60
CA LYS A 171 -35.75 5.31 -5.04
C LYS A 171 -34.87 6.54 -5.30
N ARG A 172 -33.92 6.81 -4.41
CA ARG A 172 -33.00 7.95 -4.57
C ARG A 172 -31.92 7.65 -5.63
N PRO A 173 -31.50 8.64 -6.40
CA PRO A 173 -30.39 8.48 -7.33
C PRO A 173 -29.10 8.20 -6.57
N VAL A 174 -28.17 7.44 -7.19
CA VAL A 174 -26.89 7.08 -6.62
C VAL A 174 -25.77 7.62 -7.51
N THR A 175 -24.78 8.22 -6.86
CA THR A 175 -23.55 8.63 -7.54
C THR A 175 -22.67 7.41 -7.77
N ALA A 176 -22.19 7.21 -9.00
CA ALA A 176 -21.42 6.03 -9.40
C ALA A 176 -20.13 5.81 -8.57
N VAL A 177 -19.50 6.89 -8.13
CA VAL A 177 -18.26 6.83 -7.33
C VAL A 177 -18.38 7.75 -6.12
N LYS A 178 -18.09 7.21 -4.93
CA LYS A 178 -17.99 7.96 -3.67
C LYS A 178 -16.66 7.69 -3.03
N TYR A 179 -15.75 8.62 -3.16
CA TYR A 179 -14.46 8.52 -2.48
C TYR A 179 -14.57 8.82 -0.99
N MET A 180 -13.89 7.98 -0.21
CA MET A 180 -13.72 8.13 1.22
C MET A 180 -12.41 8.87 1.51
N PRO A 181 -12.32 9.67 2.61
CA PRO A 181 -11.07 10.30 3.01
C PRO A 181 -9.96 9.25 3.29
N ILE A 182 -8.75 9.62 2.95
CA ILE A 182 -7.53 8.86 3.24
C ILE A 182 -7.00 9.26 4.61
#